data_91d332652dd97858700d74b8ae0ecf5f
#
_entry.id   91d332652dd97858700d74b8ae0ecf5f
#
_cell.length_a   1.000
_cell.length_b   1.000
_cell.length_c   1.000
_cell.angle_alpha   90.00
_cell.angle_beta   90.00
_cell.angle_gamma   90.00
#
_symmetry.space_group_name_H-M   'P 1'
#
loop_
_entity.id
_entity.type
_entity.pdbx_description
1 polymer ?
#
loop_
_entity_poly.entity_id
_entity_poly.type
_entity_poly.pdbx_seq_one_letter_code
_entity_poly.pdbx_strand_id
1 'polypeptide(L)'
;FPILNKIDFWLPLIGRVTFPHSISLQLADYGGQVFVPLLMVPLLALVYKFLKKIVPSNVQMVFVPFISFIIIMPLTAFLIGPLSIWIGNGLGGGLAWLNGHAPILFAIIIPIIYPFLVPLGLHWPLNALQLANIASTGSDFIQGPMGAWNFACFGATAGVLFLSIRDRDTDMRQTASGALAAGLFGGISEPSLYGIHLRFKRIYPLMLTGCVV
;
A
#
# COMPACT_ATOMS: atom_id res chain seq x y z
N PHE A 1 9.69 -18.64 13.00
CA PHE A 1 9.98 -18.79 14.42
C PHE A 1 9.04 -19.83 15.01
N PRO A 2 9.50 -21.06 15.32
CA PRO A 2 8.64 -22.13 15.84
C PRO A 2 8.23 -21.95 17.31
N ILE A 3 8.65 -20.86 17.95
CA ILE A 3 8.46 -20.65 19.40
C ILE A 3 7.07 -20.07 19.72
N LEU A 4 6.38 -19.43 18.76
CA LEU A 4 5.08 -18.81 19.01
C LEU A 4 3.88 -19.73 18.78
N ASN A 5 4.09 -20.95 18.29
CA ASN A 5 3.00 -21.94 18.14
C ASN A 5 2.58 -22.64 19.42
N LYS A 6 3.23 -22.37 20.55
CA LYS A 6 2.92 -22.89 21.88
C LYS A 6 3.06 -21.80 22.93
N ILE A 7 2.27 -20.74 22.84
CA ILE A 7 1.96 -19.98 24.04
C ILE A 7 0.82 -20.72 24.71
N ASP A 8 1.13 -21.77 25.47
CA ASP A 8 0.33 -22.25 26.57
C ASP A 8 0.35 -21.15 27.63
N PHE A 9 -0.60 -20.22 27.53
CA PHE A 9 -0.77 -19.17 28.53
C PHE A 9 -1.30 -19.83 29.80
N TRP A 10 -0.38 -20.23 30.68
CA TRP A 10 -0.71 -20.66 32.03
C TRP A 10 -1.06 -19.44 32.85
N LEU A 11 -2.33 -19.12 32.96
CA LEU A 11 -2.86 -18.33 34.08
C LEU A 11 -3.02 -19.28 35.27
N PRO A 12 -2.20 -19.19 36.32
CA PRO A 12 -2.24 -20.13 37.43
C PRO A 12 -3.50 -20.04 38.33
N LEU A 13 -4.42 -19.12 38.02
CA LEU A 13 -5.63 -18.88 38.83
C LEU A 13 -6.96 -19.23 38.15
N ILE A 14 -6.97 -19.52 36.85
CA ILE A 14 -8.21 -19.86 36.15
C ILE A 14 -7.92 -21.15 35.39
N GLY A 15 -8.47 -22.26 35.87
CA GLY A 15 -8.30 -23.57 35.28
C GLY A 15 -8.54 -23.56 33.78
N ARG A 16 -7.99 -24.55 33.10
CA ARG A 16 -8.07 -24.81 31.65
C ARG A 16 -9.46 -24.46 31.11
N VAL A 17 -9.62 -23.28 30.48
CA VAL A 17 -10.85 -22.97 29.75
C VAL A 17 -10.69 -23.61 28.37
N THR A 18 -11.11 -24.85 28.24
CA THR A 18 -11.33 -25.50 26.95
C THR A 18 -12.61 -24.91 26.35
N PHE A 19 -12.50 -24.01 25.40
CA PHE A 19 -13.64 -23.61 24.58
C PHE A 19 -14.05 -24.78 23.68
N PRO A 20 -15.33 -25.20 23.69
CA PRO A 20 -15.80 -26.40 23.00
C PRO A 20 -15.88 -26.30 21.47
N HIS A 21 -15.46 -25.23 20.85
CA HIS A 21 -15.21 -25.11 19.41
C HIS A 21 -13.92 -24.34 19.27
N SER A 22 -12.90 -25.00 18.72
CA SER A 22 -11.58 -24.46 18.47
C SER A 22 -11.66 -23.26 17.51
N ILE A 23 -11.94 -22.08 18.06
CA ILE A 23 -11.48 -20.86 17.44
C ILE A 23 -9.97 -20.89 17.66
N SER A 24 -9.24 -21.45 16.70
CA SER A 24 -7.80 -21.34 16.68
C SER A 24 -7.50 -19.88 16.39
N LEU A 25 -7.25 -19.10 17.44
CA LEU A 25 -6.72 -17.76 17.36
C LEU A 25 -5.27 -17.88 16.83
N GLN A 26 -5.15 -17.98 15.53
CA GLN A 26 -3.85 -17.96 14.87
C GLN A 26 -3.38 -16.52 14.83
N LEU A 27 -2.46 -16.17 15.74
CA LEU A 27 -1.62 -14.99 15.57
C LEU A 27 -0.70 -15.27 14.39
N ALA A 28 -1.03 -14.70 13.24
CA ALA A 28 -0.16 -14.74 12.08
C ALA A 28 0.99 -13.73 12.24
N ASP A 29 2.08 -13.93 11.52
CA ASP A 29 3.13 -12.93 11.43
C ASP A 29 2.63 -11.77 10.55
N TYR A 30 2.42 -10.62 11.16
CA TYR A 30 2.01 -9.40 10.48
C TYR A 30 3.19 -8.51 10.07
N GLY A 31 4.41 -8.97 10.31
CA GLY A 31 5.63 -8.29 9.88
C GLY A 31 5.67 -8.13 8.36
N GLY A 32 5.83 -6.90 7.88
CA GLY A 32 5.79 -6.61 6.44
C GLY A 32 4.41 -6.54 5.79
N GLN A 33 3.31 -6.78 6.53
CA GLN A 33 1.95 -6.67 6.01
C GLN A 33 1.50 -5.22 5.93
N VAL A 34 1.34 -4.70 4.71
CA VAL A 34 0.93 -3.30 4.48
C VAL A 34 -0.58 -3.09 4.65
N PHE A 35 -1.40 -4.11 4.39
CA PHE A 35 -2.85 -4.01 4.55
C PHE A 35 -3.29 -3.86 5.99
N VAL A 36 -2.51 -4.39 6.96
CA VAL A 36 -2.84 -4.29 8.39
C VAL A 36 -2.92 -2.84 8.85
N PRO A 37 -1.87 -1.99 8.71
CA PRO A 37 -1.97 -0.58 9.09
C PRO A 37 -2.97 0.19 8.24
N LEU A 38 -3.13 -0.14 6.96
CA LEU A 38 -4.07 0.51 6.06
C LEU A 38 -5.54 0.37 6.55
N LEU A 39 -5.92 -0.81 7.03
CA LEU A 39 -7.26 -1.08 7.57
C LEU A 39 -7.38 -0.64 9.03
N MET A 40 -6.31 -0.72 9.81
CA MET A 40 -6.29 -0.35 11.22
C MET A 40 -6.48 1.16 11.42
N VAL A 41 -5.82 2.01 10.62
CA VAL A 41 -5.84 3.47 10.82
C VAL A 41 -7.23 4.08 10.69
N PRO A 42 -8.04 3.78 9.66
CA PRO A 42 -9.42 4.27 9.59
C PRO A 42 -10.28 3.83 10.79
N LEU A 43 -10.13 2.58 11.22
CA LEU A 43 -10.86 2.06 12.36
C LEU A 43 -10.42 2.74 13.67
N LEU A 44 -9.11 2.91 13.87
CA LEU A 44 -8.58 3.69 14.97
C LEU A 44 -9.14 5.12 14.98
N ALA A 45 -9.24 5.76 13.83
CA ALA A 45 -9.82 7.11 13.72
C ALA A 45 -11.29 7.15 14.13
N LEU A 46 -12.07 6.12 13.80
CA LEU A 46 -13.47 5.99 14.23
C LEU A 46 -13.55 5.81 15.75
N VAL A 47 -12.80 4.87 16.31
CA VAL A 47 -12.74 4.61 17.77
C VAL A 47 -12.30 5.88 18.51
N TYR A 48 -11.26 6.54 18.03
CA TYR A 48 -10.74 7.76 18.64
C TYR A 48 -11.76 8.90 18.65
N LYS A 49 -12.46 9.12 17.51
CA LYS A 49 -13.53 10.13 17.41
C LYS A 49 -14.71 9.80 18.34
N PHE A 50 -15.06 8.53 18.45
CA PHE A 50 -16.13 8.08 19.34
C PHE A 50 -15.75 8.32 20.81
N LEU A 51 -14.56 7.93 21.22
CA LEU A 51 -14.07 8.13 22.58
C LEU A 51 -13.97 9.60 22.97
N LYS A 52 -13.57 10.48 22.05
CA LYS A 52 -13.58 11.93 22.27
C LYS A 52 -14.94 12.52 22.60
N LYS A 53 -16.03 11.87 22.19
CA LYS A 53 -17.40 12.33 22.52
C LYS A 53 -17.84 11.91 23.91
N ILE A 54 -17.28 10.84 24.46
CA ILE A 54 -17.70 10.22 25.72
C ILE A 54 -16.78 10.67 26.87
N VAL A 55 -15.48 10.75 26.61
CA VAL A 55 -14.50 11.06 27.65
C VAL A 55 -14.49 12.57 27.95
N PRO A 56 -14.54 12.99 29.23
CA PRO A 56 -14.46 14.41 29.60
C PRO A 56 -13.16 15.06 29.12
N SER A 57 -13.24 16.32 28.69
CA SER A 57 -12.13 17.07 28.08
C SER A 57 -10.85 17.08 28.93
N ASN A 58 -11.00 17.17 30.26
CA ASN A 58 -9.88 17.27 31.22
C ASN A 58 -8.95 16.04 31.21
N VAL A 59 -9.44 14.88 30.77
CA VAL A 59 -8.70 13.61 30.82
C VAL A 59 -8.51 12.99 29.41
N GLN A 60 -9.01 13.63 28.36
CA GLN A 60 -8.95 13.11 27.00
C GLN A 60 -7.55 12.82 26.51
N MET A 61 -6.58 13.66 26.90
CA MET A 61 -5.20 13.56 26.42
C MET A 61 -4.56 12.21 26.78
N VAL A 62 -4.93 11.62 27.92
CA VAL A 62 -4.39 10.35 28.41
C VAL A 62 -5.34 9.19 28.09
N PHE A 63 -6.61 9.32 28.46
CA PHE A 63 -7.55 8.18 28.40
C PHE A 63 -8.00 7.84 26.99
N VAL A 64 -8.14 8.82 26.09
CA VAL A 64 -8.58 8.52 24.72
C VAL A 64 -7.56 7.66 23.95
N PRO A 65 -6.25 8.02 23.89
CA PRO A 65 -5.27 7.16 23.24
C PRO A 65 -5.13 5.81 23.97
N PHE A 66 -5.11 5.79 25.31
CA PHE A 66 -4.96 4.56 26.09
C PHE A 66 -6.09 3.56 25.79
N ILE A 67 -7.35 3.98 25.91
CA ILE A 67 -8.51 3.12 25.64
C ILE A 67 -8.54 2.73 24.15
N SER A 68 -8.18 3.65 23.25
CA SER A 68 -8.08 3.35 21.81
C SER A 68 -7.13 2.20 21.55
N PHE A 69 -5.94 2.19 22.17
CA PHE A 69 -4.98 1.11 22.04
C PHE A 69 -5.51 -0.21 22.60
N ILE A 70 -6.13 -0.20 23.77
CA ILE A 70 -6.73 -1.42 24.38
C ILE A 70 -7.76 -2.05 23.45
N ILE A 71 -8.53 -1.24 22.72
CA ILE A 71 -9.54 -1.74 21.78
C ILE A 71 -8.90 -2.18 20.45
N ILE A 72 -8.02 -1.36 19.89
CA ILE A 72 -7.49 -1.58 18.55
C ILE A 72 -6.46 -2.71 18.51
N MET A 73 -5.66 -2.90 19.54
CA MET A 73 -4.64 -3.98 19.54
C MET A 73 -5.26 -5.38 19.38
N PRO A 74 -6.22 -5.81 20.22
CA PRO A 74 -6.85 -7.11 20.02
C PRO A 74 -7.67 -7.17 18.73
N LEU A 75 -8.34 -6.08 18.35
CA LEU A 75 -9.10 -6.03 17.11
C LEU A 75 -8.19 -6.16 15.87
N THR A 76 -7.00 -5.59 15.94
CA THR A 76 -5.99 -5.75 14.89
C THR A 76 -5.45 -7.18 14.86
N ALA A 77 -5.11 -7.74 16.01
CA ALA A 77 -4.54 -9.08 16.09
C ALA A 77 -5.52 -10.17 15.60
N PHE A 78 -6.80 -10.05 15.93
CA PHE A 78 -7.76 -11.14 15.73
C PHE A 78 -8.73 -10.93 14.56
N LEU A 79 -8.93 -9.69 14.09
CA LEU A 79 -9.87 -9.40 13.02
C LEU A 79 -9.18 -8.76 11.82
N ILE A 80 -8.50 -7.64 12.02
CA ILE A 80 -7.90 -6.87 10.91
C ILE A 80 -6.73 -7.63 10.28
N GLY A 81 -5.88 -8.26 11.10
CA GLY A 81 -4.74 -9.01 10.63
C GLY A 81 -5.13 -10.17 9.70
N PRO A 82 -5.98 -11.13 10.15
CA PRO A 82 -6.47 -12.20 9.29
C PRO A 82 -7.20 -11.70 8.04
N LEU A 83 -8.04 -10.67 8.16
CA LEU A 83 -8.73 -10.04 7.03
C LEU A 83 -7.73 -9.45 6.02
N SER A 84 -6.68 -8.79 6.52
CA SER A 84 -5.61 -8.21 5.69
C SER A 84 -4.86 -9.28 4.90
N ILE A 85 -4.54 -10.41 5.52
CA ILE A 85 -3.90 -11.54 4.87
C ILE A 85 -4.82 -12.13 3.80
N TRP A 86 -6.11 -12.31 4.12
CA TRP A 86 -7.08 -12.83 3.17
C TRP A 86 -7.24 -11.92 1.94
N ILE A 87 -7.33 -10.60 2.14
CA ILE A 87 -7.37 -9.61 1.06
C ILE A 87 -6.07 -9.67 0.24
N GLY A 88 -4.90 -9.69 0.89
CA GLY A 88 -3.61 -9.76 0.22
C GLY A 88 -3.46 -11.01 -0.64
N ASN A 89 -3.81 -12.17 -0.10
CA ASN A 89 -3.78 -13.45 -0.82
C ASN A 89 -4.78 -13.47 -1.98
N GLY A 90 -5.97 -12.91 -1.78
CA GLY A 90 -7.00 -12.82 -2.83
C GLY A 90 -6.55 -11.92 -3.99
N LEU A 91 -5.97 -10.77 -3.70
CA LEU A 91 -5.40 -9.88 -4.71
C LEU A 91 -4.21 -10.53 -5.43
N GLY A 92 -3.29 -11.13 -4.67
CA GLY A 92 -2.13 -11.83 -5.24
C GLY A 92 -2.55 -12.98 -6.16
N GLY A 93 -3.48 -13.82 -5.71
CA GLY A 93 -4.03 -14.92 -6.50
C GLY A 93 -4.76 -14.43 -7.75
N GLY A 94 -5.56 -13.36 -7.64
CA GLY A 94 -6.26 -12.74 -8.77
C GLY A 94 -5.30 -12.19 -9.81
N LEU A 95 -4.25 -11.49 -9.39
CA LEU A 95 -3.22 -10.96 -10.29
C LEU A 95 -2.41 -12.09 -10.96
N ALA A 96 -2.05 -13.12 -10.21
CA ALA A 96 -1.35 -14.29 -10.75
C ALA A 96 -2.22 -15.06 -11.76
N TRP A 97 -3.50 -15.22 -11.46
CA TRP A 97 -4.46 -15.83 -12.39
C TRP A 97 -4.58 -15.02 -13.69
N LEU A 98 -4.73 -13.70 -13.59
CA LEU A 98 -4.82 -12.82 -14.75
C LEU A 98 -3.54 -12.87 -15.60
N ASN A 99 -2.38 -12.84 -14.96
CA ASN A 99 -1.08 -12.96 -15.64
C ASN A 99 -0.95 -14.32 -16.35
N GLY A 100 -1.41 -15.42 -15.73
CA GLY A 100 -1.35 -16.76 -16.32
C GLY A 100 -2.31 -16.99 -17.49
N HIS A 101 -3.49 -16.37 -17.49
CA HIS A 101 -4.53 -16.59 -18.50
C HIS A 101 -4.58 -15.50 -19.58
N ALA A 102 -4.23 -14.27 -19.25
CA ALA A 102 -4.28 -13.13 -20.17
C ALA A 102 -3.09 -12.18 -19.93
N PRO A 103 -1.83 -12.62 -20.22
CA PRO A 103 -0.63 -11.85 -19.89
C PRO A 103 -0.58 -10.49 -20.59
N ILE A 104 -1.06 -10.38 -21.81
CA ILE A 104 -1.13 -9.10 -22.54
C ILE A 104 -2.10 -8.15 -21.86
N LEU A 105 -3.27 -8.63 -21.46
CA LEU A 105 -4.26 -7.83 -20.75
C LEU A 105 -3.70 -7.37 -19.38
N PHE A 106 -3.02 -8.27 -18.67
CA PHE A 106 -2.31 -7.93 -17.42
C PHE A 106 -1.27 -6.84 -17.63
N ALA A 107 -0.42 -6.98 -18.66
CA ALA A 107 0.64 -6.04 -18.99
C ALA A 107 0.10 -4.63 -19.34
N ILE A 108 -1.11 -4.52 -19.86
CA ILE A 108 -1.78 -3.24 -20.17
C ILE A 108 -2.49 -2.68 -18.93
N ILE A 109 -3.20 -3.50 -18.18
CA ILE A 109 -4.02 -3.06 -17.04
C ILE A 109 -3.15 -2.52 -15.90
N ILE A 110 -2.06 -3.19 -15.57
CA ILE A 110 -1.20 -2.79 -14.44
C ILE A 110 -0.65 -1.36 -14.64
N PRO A 111 0.03 -1.00 -15.73
CA PRO A 111 0.55 0.35 -15.88
C PRO A 111 -0.54 1.42 -15.98
N ILE A 112 -1.73 1.09 -16.46
CA ILE A 112 -2.86 2.04 -16.52
C ILE A 112 -3.43 2.31 -15.12
N ILE A 113 -3.56 1.31 -14.27
CA ILE A 113 -4.16 1.45 -12.93
C ILE A 113 -3.15 2.03 -11.94
N TYR A 114 -1.86 1.72 -12.09
CA TYR A 114 -0.82 2.05 -11.12
C TYR A 114 -0.75 3.54 -10.76
N PRO A 115 -0.80 4.51 -11.71
CA PRO A 115 -0.76 5.93 -11.40
C PRO A 115 -1.94 6.43 -10.54
N PHE A 116 -3.03 5.68 -10.49
CA PHE A 116 -4.16 5.97 -9.59
C PHE A 116 -3.97 5.34 -8.20
N LEU A 117 -3.26 4.22 -8.11
CA LEU A 117 -2.95 3.56 -6.84
C LEU A 117 -1.89 4.32 -6.03
N VAL A 118 -0.92 4.95 -6.70
CA VAL A 118 0.18 5.67 -6.04
C VAL A 118 -0.32 6.80 -5.15
N PRO A 119 -1.18 7.74 -5.62
CA PRO A 119 -1.70 8.81 -4.77
C PRO A 119 -2.54 8.32 -3.58
N LEU A 120 -3.14 7.14 -3.71
CA LEU A 120 -3.93 6.52 -2.66
C LEU A 120 -3.08 5.71 -1.67
N GLY A 121 -1.78 5.55 -1.94
CA GLY A 121 -0.90 4.68 -1.15
C GLY A 121 -1.13 3.18 -1.38
N LEU A 122 -2.04 2.80 -2.28
CA LEU A 122 -2.42 1.42 -2.55
C LEU A 122 -1.39 0.62 -3.38
N HIS A 123 -0.33 1.27 -3.85
CA HIS A 123 0.78 0.61 -4.54
C HIS A 123 1.71 -0.15 -3.58
N TRP A 124 1.79 0.23 -2.30
CA TRP A 124 2.63 -0.45 -1.31
C TRP A 124 2.30 -1.92 -1.10
N PRO A 125 1.01 -2.32 -1.01
CA PRO A 125 0.63 -3.73 -1.00
C PRO A 125 1.14 -4.52 -2.21
N LEU A 126 1.18 -3.91 -3.40
CA LEU A 126 1.74 -4.56 -4.59
C LEU A 126 3.25 -4.76 -4.47
N ASN A 127 3.98 -3.81 -3.88
CA ASN A 127 5.41 -3.96 -3.61
C ASN A 127 5.69 -5.10 -2.62
N ALA A 128 4.88 -5.25 -1.59
CA ALA A 128 4.99 -6.39 -0.67
C ALA A 128 4.74 -7.73 -1.38
N LEU A 129 3.76 -7.76 -2.29
CA LEU A 129 3.48 -8.94 -3.11
C LEU A 129 4.63 -9.28 -4.06
N GLN A 130 5.27 -8.27 -4.68
CA GLN A 130 6.47 -8.46 -5.52
C GLN A 130 7.60 -9.14 -4.73
N LEU A 131 7.88 -8.65 -3.52
CA LEU A 131 8.88 -9.25 -2.64
C LEU A 131 8.53 -10.70 -2.26
N ALA A 132 7.26 -10.97 -1.99
CA ALA A 132 6.77 -12.32 -1.70
C ALA A 132 6.91 -13.24 -2.92
N ASN A 133 6.61 -12.77 -4.12
CA ASN A 133 6.81 -13.51 -5.38
C ASN A 133 8.29 -13.87 -5.57
N ILE A 134 9.19 -12.89 -5.44
CA ILE A 134 10.64 -13.12 -5.58
C ILE A 134 11.13 -14.13 -4.54
N ALA A 135 10.68 -14.00 -3.28
CA ALA A 135 11.09 -14.90 -2.21
C ALA A 135 10.60 -16.35 -2.42
N SER A 136 9.42 -16.54 -3.01
CA SER A 136 8.79 -17.86 -3.18
C SER A 136 9.13 -18.53 -4.51
N THR A 137 9.22 -17.77 -5.61
CA THR A 137 9.38 -18.30 -6.98
C THR A 137 10.68 -17.87 -7.66
N GLY A 138 11.47 -16.98 -7.03
CA GLY A 138 12.68 -16.39 -7.60
C GLY A 138 12.43 -15.35 -8.70
N SER A 139 11.17 -15.03 -9.00
CA SER A 139 10.78 -14.07 -10.04
C SER A 139 9.52 -13.30 -9.66
N ASP A 140 9.35 -12.13 -10.29
CA ASP A 140 8.13 -11.34 -10.16
C ASP A 140 7.58 -10.96 -11.53
N PHE A 141 6.25 -10.98 -11.64
CA PHE A 141 5.51 -10.66 -12.88
C PHE A 141 4.88 -9.25 -12.86
N ILE A 142 4.89 -8.56 -11.72
CA ILE A 142 4.25 -7.25 -11.54
C ILE A 142 5.21 -6.12 -11.90
N GLN A 143 6.49 -6.26 -11.55
CA GLN A 143 7.51 -5.23 -11.72
C GLN A 143 7.73 -4.82 -13.18
N GLY A 144 7.66 -5.77 -14.12
CA GLY A 144 7.83 -5.47 -15.54
C GLY A 144 6.78 -4.47 -16.05
N PRO A 145 5.48 -4.77 -15.98
CA PRO A 145 4.40 -3.84 -16.33
C PRO A 145 4.42 -2.53 -15.54
N MET A 146 4.78 -2.58 -14.25
CA MET A 146 4.94 -1.38 -13.44
C MET A 146 6.06 -0.48 -13.97
N GLY A 147 7.15 -1.07 -14.46
CA GLY A 147 8.24 -0.35 -15.13
C GLY A 147 7.75 0.44 -16.34
N ALA A 148 6.85 -0.11 -17.15
CA ALA A 148 6.25 0.59 -18.28
C ALA A 148 5.56 1.89 -17.86
N TRP A 149 4.78 1.87 -16.77
CA TRP A 149 4.21 3.10 -16.20
C TRP A 149 5.27 4.10 -15.75
N ASN A 150 6.33 3.66 -15.06
CA ASN A 150 7.39 4.55 -14.61
C ASN A 150 8.02 5.29 -15.81
N PHE A 151 8.37 4.56 -16.87
CA PHE A 151 8.96 5.17 -18.06
C PHE A 151 7.98 6.05 -18.85
N ALA A 152 6.70 5.70 -18.92
CA ALA A 152 5.66 6.56 -19.47
C ALA A 152 5.54 7.88 -18.69
N CYS A 153 5.61 7.81 -17.36
CA CYS A 153 5.63 8.97 -16.48
C CYS A 153 6.87 9.85 -16.72
N PHE A 154 8.05 9.26 -16.83
CA PHE A 154 9.29 9.98 -17.10
C PHE A 154 9.29 10.59 -18.50
N GLY A 155 8.78 9.89 -19.50
CA GLY A 155 8.64 10.40 -20.87
C GLY A 155 7.73 11.61 -20.94
N ALA A 156 6.57 11.57 -20.29
CA ALA A 156 5.66 12.70 -20.21
C ALA A 156 6.30 13.89 -19.45
N THR A 157 7.06 13.62 -18.39
CA THR A 157 7.83 14.66 -17.65
C THR A 157 8.93 15.26 -18.50
N ALA A 158 9.62 14.47 -19.31
CA ALA A 158 10.63 14.97 -20.27
C ALA A 158 9.99 15.89 -21.32
N GLY A 159 8.79 15.55 -21.79
CA GLY A 159 8.00 16.43 -22.67
C GLY A 159 7.69 17.78 -22.01
N VAL A 160 7.30 17.79 -20.74
CA VAL A 160 7.09 19.03 -19.97
C VAL A 160 8.38 19.81 -19.80
N LEU A 161 9.50 19.14 -19.53
CA LEU A 161 10.81 19.78 -19.44
C LEU A 161 11.18 20.46 -20.77
N PHE A 162 10.98 19.80 -21.90
CA PHE A 162 11.24 20.37 -23.21
C PHE A 162 10.39 21.64 -23.47
N LEU A 163 9.08 21.58 -23.15
CA LEU A 163 8.19 22.72 -23.30
C LEU A 163 8.60 23.90 -22.39
N SER A 164 8.96 23.61 -21.13
CA SER A 164 9.40 24.65 -20.18
C SER A 164 10.68 25.36 -20.60
N ILE A 165 11.60 24.65 -21.26
CA ILE A 165 12.80 25.24 -21.84
C ILE A 165 12.42 26.16 -23.01
N ARG A 166 11.53 25.71 -23.90
CA ARG A 166 11.05 26.45 -25.04
C ARG A 166 10.35 27.76 -24.66
N ASP A 167 9.44 27.62 -23.66
CA ASP A 167 8.58 28.72 -23.21
C ASP A 167 9.27 29.58 -22.13
N ARG A 168 10.53 29.28 -21.78
CA ARG A 168 11.37 29.98 -20.77
C ARG A 168 10.75 30.01 -19.37
N ASP A 169 9.96 29.00 -19.00
CA ASP A 169 9.42 28.82 -17.66
C ASP A 169 10.50 28.19 -16.76
N THR A 170 11.18 29.03 -15.98
CA THR A 170 12.28 28.62 -15.10
C THR A 170 11.82 27.72 -13.97
N ASP A 171 10.64 27.97 -13.40
CA ASP A 171 10.11 27.24 -12.24
C ASP A 171 9.70 25.82 -12.66
N MET A 172 9.00 25.72 -13.80
CA MET A 172 8.61 24.41 -14.33
C MET A 172 9.83 23.64 -14.82
N ARG A 173 10.81 24.31 -15.43
CA ARG A 173 12.06 23.68 -15.85
C ARG A 173 12.81 23.06 -14.66
N GLN A 174 12.92 23.78 -13.54
CA GLN A 174 13.58 23.27 -12.33
C GLN A 174 12.81 22.07 -11.75
N THR A 175 11.49 22.17 -11.65
CA THR A 175 10.62 21.10 -11.15
C THR A 175 10.73 19.86 -12.03
N ALA A 176 10.61 20.01 -13.36
CA ALA A 176 10.64 18.88 -14.29
C ALA A 176 12.02 18.22 -14.38
N SER A 177 13.11 19.01 -14.36
CA SER A 177 14.46 18.46 -14.36
C SER A 177 14.78 17.67 -13.09
N GLY A 178 14.38 18.19 -11.91
CA GLY A 178 14.55 17.48 -10.65
C GLY A 178 13.71 16.19 -10.58
N ALA A 179 12.46 16.26 -11.03
CA ALA A 179 11.59 15.10 -11.08
C ALA A 179 12.09 14.02 -12.06
N LEU A 180 12.57 14.42 -13.23
CA LEU A 180 13.15 13.51 -14.22
C LEU A 180 14.45 12.86 -13.72
N ALA A 181 15.32 13.64 -13.06
CA ALA A 181 16.54 13.12 -12.44
C ALA A 181 16.22 12.10 -11.34
N ALA A 182 15.26 12.39 -10.46
CA ALA A 182 14.80 11.45 -9.44
C ALA A 182 14.25 10.15 -10.06
N GLY A 183 13.54 10.26 -11.19
CA GLY A 183 13.03 9.11 -11.94
C GLY A 183 14.14 8.26 -12.56
N LEU A 184 15.01 8.86 -13.35
CA LEU A 184 16.02 8.15 -14.13
C LEU A 184 17.15 7.57 -13.28
N PHE A 185 17.59 8.29 -12.24
CA PHE A 185 18.68 7.86 -11.37
C PHE A 185 18.20 7.14 -10.11
N GLY A 186 17.05 7.54 -9.56
CA GLY A 186 16.49 6.97 -8.33
C GLY A 186 15.39 5.94 -8.55
N GLY A 187 14.83 5.82 -9.76
CA GLY A 187 13.68 4.95 -10.04
C GLY A 187 12.38 5.43 -9.39
N ILE A 188 12.31 6.71 -8.98
CA ILE A 188 11.21 7.25 -8.16
C ILE A 188 10.30 8.10 -9.05
N SER A 189 9.07 7.65 -9.26
CA SER A 189 8.08 8.34 -10.12
C SER A 189 7.24 9.40 -9.39
N GLU A 190 7.20 9.36 -8.07
CA GLU A 190 6.39 10.25 -7.23
C GLU A 190 6.68 11.74 -7.46
N PRO A 191 7.92 12.23 -7.60
CA PRO A 191 8.17 13.63 -7.89
C PRO A 191 7.57 14.09 -9.23
N SER A 192 7.60 13.24 -10.25
CA SER A 192 6.93 13.50 -11.54
C SER A 192 5.41 13.48 -11.39
N LEU A 193 4.88 12.49 -10.68
CA LEU A 193 3.45 12.32 -10.48
C LEU A 193 2.84 13.49 -9.69
N TYR A 194 3.39 13.80 -8.51
CA TYR A 194 2.85 14.84 -7.63
C TYR A 194 3.21 16.25 -8.11
N GLY A 195 4.43 16.47 -8.56
CA GLY A 195 4.92 17.79 -8.99
C GLY A 195 4.34 18.26 -10.32
N ILE A 196 4.04 17.33 -11.22
CA ILE A 196 3.66 17.65 -12.61
C ILE A 196 2.31 17.05 -12.98
N HIS A 197 2.16 15.73 -12.93
CA HIS A 197 0.99 15.05 -13.52
C HIS A 197 -0.31 15.37 -12.78
N LEU A 198 -0.32 15.35 -11.45
CA LEU A 198 -1.50 15.69 -10.64
C LEU A 198 -1.81 17.18 -10.66
N ARG A 199 -0.77 18.02 -10.78
CA ARG A 199 -0.92 19.47 -10.90
C ARG A 199 -1.52 19.86 -12.24
N PHE A 200 -1.06 19.21 -13.33
CA PHE A 200 -1.51 19.47 -14.70
C PHE A 200 -2.24 18.27 -15.28
N LYS A 201 -3.51 18.13 -14.95
CA LYS A 201 -4.36 16.97 -15.28
C LYS A 201 -4.38 16.61 -16.78
N ARG A 202 -4.05 17.56 -17.68
CA ARG A 202 -3.96 17.32 -19.13
C ARG A 202 -2.82 16.38 -19.53
N ILE A 203 -1.81 16.19 -18.66
CA ILE A 203 -0.66 15.32 -18.92
C ILE A 203 -1.04 13.85 -18.67
N TYR A 204 -2.00 13.58 -17.80
CA TYR A 204 -2.44 12.23 -17.46
C TYR A 204 -2.84 11.38 -18.68
N PRO A 205 -3.71 11.84 -19.59
CA PRO A 205 -4.06 11.06 -20.77
C PRO A 205 -2.86 10.71 -21.65
N LEU A 206 -1.90 11.65 -21.78
CA LEU A 206 -0.67 11.43 -22.56
C LEU A 206 0.23 10.37 -21.91
N MET A 207 0.38 10.42 -20.59
CA MET A 207 1.09 9.40 -19.83
C MET A 207 0.40 8.03 -19.97
N LEU A 208 -0.94 7.96 -19.85
CA LEU A 208 -1.69 6.71 -19.99
C LEU A 208 -1.57 6.10 -21.38
N THR A 209 -1.50 6.91 -22.45
CA THR A 209 -1.21 6.37 -23.79
C THR A 209 0.17 5.72 -23.85
N GLY A 210 1.18 6.29 -23.19
CA GLY A 210 2.49 5.68 -23.05
C GLY A 210 2.53 4.39 -22.22
N CYS A 211 1.51 4.14 -21.39
CA CYS A 211 1.38 2.89 -20.65
C CYS A 211 0.86 1.72 -21.50
N VAL A 212 0.26 2.00 -22.66
CA VAL A 212 -0.35 0.99 -23.56
C VAL A 212 0.58 0.60 -24.71
N VAL A 213 1.50 1.49 -25.06
CA VAL A 213 2.48 1.30 -26.14
C VAL A 213 3.72 0.59 -25.64
#